data_7a9dd21682cd7c0a603cd3ffa66978cb
#
_entry.id   7a9dd21682cd7c0a603cd3ffa66978cb
#
_cell.length_a   1.000
_cell.length_b   1.000
_cell.length_c   1.000
_cell.angle_alpha   90.00
_cell.angle_beta   90.00
_cell.angle_gamma   90.00
#
_symmetry.space_group_name_H-M   'P 1'
#
loop_
_entity.id
_entity.type
_entity.pdbx_description
1 polymer ?
#
loop_
_entity_poly.entity_id
_entity_poly.type
_entity_poly.pdbx_seq_one_letter_code
_entity_poly.pdbx_strand_id
1 'polypeptide(L)'
;MSDRSKRVGLLILGLVVTAIFVNLGNWQLERAGGKRAALARFEDRAQSPAVDLEGIERSQIMTRVGQLAFANGGYRGDAVAILDNQSLGGRTGYLVYTAYRIGRTDRHILVNRGWVEANANRYQLPKIDTNPISPNVTGRLSTPPSEGISLAGADMIESMGQGIWRVQKIDFDALSSALDIDLLSISLLLDNEMPGGFVRNWQPPGLDANRHFGYAFQWFALALAVALISVGLFVRSMKQERS
;
A
#
# COMPACT_ATOMS: atom_id res chain seq x y z
N MET A 1 -51.30 20.13 -3.03
CA MET A 1 -50.61 19.45 -1.93
C MET A 1 -50.74 20.33 -0.70
N SER A 2 -51.37 19.86 0.38
CA SER A 2 -51.56 20.66 1.59
C SER A 2 -50.21 21.00 2.24
N ASP A 3 -50.14 22.12 2.96
CA ASP A 3 -48.86 22.52 3.64
C ASP A 3 -48.41 21.45 4.65
N ARG A 4 -49.33 20.72 5.23
CA ARG A 4 -49.03 19.58 6.09
C ARG A 4 -48.31 18.45 5.33
N SER A 5 -48.71 18.15 4.09
CA SER A 5 -48.08 17.13 3.22
C SER A 5 -46.64 17.52 2.86
N LYS A 6 -46.38 18.80 2.59
CA LYS A 6 -45.02 19.29 2.29
C LYS A 6 -44.11 19.17 3.50
N ARG A 7 -44.54 19.48 4.71
CA ARG A 7 -43.77 19.39 5.95
C ARG A 7 -43.43 17.98 6.32
N VAL A 8 -44.41 17.05 6.21
CA VAL A 8 -44.14 15.63 6.43
C VAL A 8 -43.15 15.10 5.38
N GLY A 9 -43.28 15.52 4.13
CA GLY A 9 -42.30 15.17 3.08
C GLY A 9 -40.86 15.65 3.38
N LEU A 10 -40.73 16.89 3.87
CA LEU A 10 -39.39 17.42 4.27
C LEU A 10 -38.79 16.66 5.46
N LEU A 11 -39.59 16.31 6.45
CA LEU A 11 -39.14 15.50 7.58
C LEU A 11 -38.66 14.12 7.13
N ILE A 12 -39.47 13.44 6.29
CA ILE A 12 -39.10 12.14 5.73
C ILE A 12 -37.80 12.25 4.92
N LEU A 13 -37.64 13.27 4.08
CA LEU A 13 -36.42 13.51 3.33
C LEU A 13 -35.22 13.70 4.27
N GLY A 14 -35.39 14.50 5.33
CA GLY A 14 -34.33 14.70 6.34
C GLY A 14 -33.93 13.40 7.04
N LEU A 15 -34.90 12.54 7.38
CA LEU A 15 -34.65 11.23 7.98
C LEU A 15 -33.89 10.29 7.01
N VAL A 16 -34.27 10.29 5.74
CA VAL A 16 -33.58 9.48 4.71
C VAL A 16 -32.14 9.95 4.54
N VAL A 17 -31.90 11.26 4.43
CA VAL A 17 -30.54 11.82 4.31
C VAL A 17 -29.71 11.49 5.55
N THR A 18 -30.29 11.62 6.75
CA THR A 18 -29.65 11.24 8.02
C THR A 18 -29.24 9.77 8.01
N ALA A 19 -30.15 8.87 7.59
CA ALA A 19 -29.86 7.45 7.50
C ALA A 19 -28.72 7.14 6.51
N ILE A 20 -28.66 7.83 5.37
CA ILE A 20 -27.57 7.70 4.39
C ILE A 20 -26.24 8.10 5.04
N PHE A 21 -26.17 9.23 5.73
CA PHE A 21 -24.93 9.69 6.35
C PHE A 21 -24.47 8.77 7.49
N VAL A 22 -25.39 8.22 8.29
CA VAL A 22 -25.08 7.21 9.31
C VAL A 22 -24.49 5.96 8.67
N ASN A 23 -25.08 5.48 7.56
CA ASN A 23 -24.55 4.31 6.85
C ASN A 23 -23.12 4.57 6.28
N LEU A 24 -22.88 5.75 5.71
CA LEU A 24 -21.56 6.14 5.24
C LEU A 24 -20.53 6.23 6.39
N GLY A 25 -20.95 6.74 7.55
CA GLY A 25 -20.12 6.76 8.76
C GLY A 25 -19.74 5.34 9.22
N ASN A 26 -20.71 4.44 9.29
CA ASN A 26 -20.47 3.04 9.65
C ASN A 26 -19.55 2.33 8.65
N TRP A 27 -19.77 2.52 7.35
CA TRP A 27 -18.90 1.98 6.32
C TRP A 27 -17.45 2.45 6.47
N GLN A 28 -17.22 3.72 6.81
CA GLN A 28 -15.88 4.24 7.08
C GLN A 28 -15.26 3.60 8.33
N LEU A 29 -16.04 3.36 9.40
CA LEU A 29 -15.56 2.66 10.60
C LEU A 29 -15.16 1.21 10.30
N GLU A 30 -15.93 0.51 9.50
CA GLU A 30 -15.60 -0.86 9.07
C GLU A 30 -14.29 -0.89 8.28
N ARG A 31 -14.10 0.08 7.36
CA ARG A 31 -12.83 0.22 6.61
C ARG A 31 -11.65 0.52 7.53
N ALA A 32 -11.83 1.40 8.51
CA ALA A 32 -10.80 1.70 9.52
C ALA A 32 -10.45 0.47 10.35
N GLY A 33 -11.46 -0.28 10.80
CA GLY A 33 -11.30 -1.53 11.57
C GLY A 33 -10.54 -2.60 10.79
N GLY A 34 -10.88 -2.81 9.53
CA GLY A 34 -10.17 -3.74 8.64
C GLY A 34 -8.68 -3.40 8.48
N LYS A 35 -8.35 -2.11 8.30
CA LYS A 35 -6.97 -1.64 8.21
C LYS A 35 -6.19 -1.81 9.52
N ARG A 36 -6.80 -1.51 10.68
CA ARG A 36 -6.18 -1.76 11.98
C ARG A 36 -5.91 -3.24 12.23
N ALA A 37 -6.87 -4.10 11.90
CA ALA A 37 -6.68 -5.54 12.05
C ALA A 37 -5.59 -6.09 11.11
N ALA A 38 -5.45 -5.54 9.90
CA ALA A 38 -4.36 -5.90 8.99
C ALA A 38 -3.00 -5.43 9.50
N LEU A 39 -2.92 -4.22 10.08
CA LEU A 39 -1.69 -3.71 10.70
C LEU A 39 -1.29 -4.57 11.91
N ALA A 40 -2.22 -4.88 12.80
CA ALA A 40 -1.96 -5.74 13.96
C ALA A 40 -1.43 -7.12 13.54
N ARG A 41 -2.03 -7.74 12.51
CA ARG A 41 -1.53 -9.01 11.96
C ARG A 41 -0.14 -8.89 11.35
N PHE A 42 0.17 -7.75 10.73
CA PHE A 42 1.49 -7.50 10.17
C PHE A 42 2.56 -7.35 11.28
N GLU A 43 2.23 -6.65 12.36
CA GLU A 43 3.09 -6.47 13.54
C GLU A 43 3.28 -7.79 14.30
N ASP A 44 2.21 -8.55 14.49
CA ASP A 44 2.24 -9.85 15.17
C ASP A 44 3.12 -10.86 14.42
N ARG A 45 3.03 -10.89 13.09
CA ARG A 45 3.91 -11.72 12.26
C ARG A 45 5.37 -11.32 12.32
N ALA A 46 5.67 -10.06 12.64
CA ALA A 46 7.04 -9.61 12.83
C ALA A 46 7.72 -10.25 14.06
N GLN A 47 6.92 -10.71 15.02
CA GLN A 47 7.39 -11.39 16.23
C GLN A 47 7.53 -12.92 16.04
N SER A 48 7.05 -13.44 14.91
CA SER A 48 7.21 -14.86 14.57
C SER A 48 8.68 -15.18 14.25
N PRO A 49 9.15 -16.42 14.47
CA PRO A 49 10.50 -16.83 14.09
C PRO A 49 10.80 -16.51 12.63
N ALA A 50 12.01 -16.02 12.35
CA ALA A 50 12.42 -15.68 11.00
C ALA A 50 12.42 -16.92 10.08
N VAL A 51 11.98 -16.75 8.83
CA VAL A 51 11.90 -17.80 7.83
C VAL A 51 13.24 -17.90 7.08
N ASP A 52 13.80 -19.10 7.00
CA ASP A 52 14.90 -19.38 6.07
C ASP A 52 14.33 -19.57 4.65
N LEU A 53 14.70 -18.67 3.74
CA LEU A 53 14.22 -18.70 2.36
C LEU A 53 14.79 -19.87 1.55
N GLU A 54 15.91 -20.46 1.97
CA GLU A 54 16.48 -21.65 1.29
C GLU A 54 15.57 -22.86 1.47
N GLY A 55 15.00 -23.04 2.66
CA GLY A 55 14.14 -24.19 3.00
C GLY A 55 12.66 -24.01 2.69
N ILE A 56 12.21 -22.82 2.26
CA ILE A 56 10.77 -22.58 2.08
C ILE A 56 10.25 -23.13 0.74
N GLU A 57 9.06 -23.74 0.78
CA GLU A 57 8.34 -24.13 -0.42
C GLU A 57 7.65 -22.91 -1.07
N ARG A 58 7.68 -22.84 -2.41
CA ARG A 58 7.05 -21.74 -3.19
C ARG A 58 5.56 -21.58 -2.86
N SER A 59 4.83 -22.69 -2.71
CA SER A 59 3.41 -22.71 -2.37
C SER A 59 3.07 -22.02 -1.05
N GLN A 60 4.01 -21.99 -0.11
CA GLN A 60 3.82 -21.44 1.23
C GLN A 60 4.27 -19.97 1.35
N ILE A 61 5.03 -19.44 0.37
CA ILE A 61 5.70 -18.15 0.51
C ILE A 61 4.71 -17.00 0.74
N MET A 62 3.57 -17.01 0.04
CA MET A 62 2.53 -15.98 0.16
C MET A 62 1.82 -15.97 1.52
N THR A 63 1.81 -17.10 2.23
CA THR A 63 1.25 -17.17 3.60
C THR A 63 2.16 -16.51 4.64
N ARG A 64 3.41 -16.21 4.26
CA ARG A 64 4.45 -15.63 5.12
C ARG A 64 4.59 -14.11 4.99
N VAL A 65 3.72 -13.44 4.22
CA VAL A 65 3.73 -11.98 4.10
C VAL A 65 3.68 -11.32 5.50
N GLY A 66 4.59 -10.38 5.76
CA GLY A 66 4.75 -9.69 7.04
C GLY A 66 5.74 -10.35 7.99
N GLN A 67 6.17 -11.58 7.76
CA GLN A 67 7.12 -12.31 8.60
C GLN A 67 8.56 -11.89 8.26
N LEU A 68 9.44 -11.92 9.27
CA LEU A 68 10.87 -11.78 9.05
C LEU A 68 11.39 -13.00 8.28
N ALA A 69 12.34 -12.76 7.38
CA ALA A 69 12.99 -13.81 6.61
C ALA A 69 14.46 -13.47 6.39
N PHE A 70 15.27 -14.49 6.17
CA PHE A 70 16.67 -14.36 5.84
C PHE A 70 17.07 -15.34 4.74
N ALA A 71 18.14 -15.01 4.05
CA ALA A 71 18.83 -15.91 3.12
C ALA A 71 20.32 -15.65 3.12
N ASN A 72 21.11 -16.70 2.87
CA ASN A 72 22.50 -16.57 2.46
C ASN A 72 22.54 -16.56 0.93
N GLY A 73 23.55 -15.92 0.32
CA GLY A 73 23.66 -15.87 -1.14
C GLY A 73 24.37 -14.64 -1.64
N GLY A 74 23.81 -13.99 -2.67
CA GLY A 74 24.42 -12.78 -3.22
C GLY A 74 23.48 -12.02 -4.17
N TYR A 75 23.69 -10.73 -4.24
CA TYR A 75 22.97 -9.88 -5.20
C TYR A 75 23.42 -10.17 -6.64
N ARG A 76 22.48 -9.99 -7.56
CA ARG A 76 22.74 -10.02 -9.00
C ARG A 76 22.76 -8.60 -9.53
N GLY A 77 23.95 -8.08 -9.82
CA GLY A 77 24.15 -6.71 -10.30
C GLY A 77 23.57 -6.44 -11.70
N ASP A 78 23.28 -7.48 -12.46
CA ASP A 78 22.64 -7.44 -13.77
C ASP A 78 21.08 -7.52 -13.70
N ALA A 79 20.51 -7.62 -12.50
CA ALA A 79 19.09 -7.83 -12.27
C ALA A 79 18.54 -6.84 -11.22
N VAL A 80 18.59 -5.55 -11.56
CA VAL A 80 18.07 -4.44 -10.74
C VAL A 80 16.82 -3.86 -11.38
N ALA A 81 15.69 -3.92 -10.71
CA ALA A 81 14.46 -3.25 -11.13
C ALA A 81 14.25 -1.96 -10.32
N ILE A 82 14.00 -0.84 -10.98
CA ILE A 82 13.59 0.41 -10.35
C ILE A 82 12.12 0.65 -10.63
N LEU A 83 11.33 0.64 -9.57
CA LEU A 83 9.89 0.96 -9.62
C LEU A 83 9.73 2.48 -9.66
N ASP A 84 9.21 2.98 -10.78
CA ASP A 84 9.07 4.41 -11.04
C ASP A 84 7.91 5.06 -10.27
N ASN A 85 7.86 6.38 -10.30
CA ASN A 85 6.79 7.21 -9.73
C ASN A 85 6.54 7.01 -8.23
N GLN A 86 7.58 6.68 -7.47
CA GLN A 86 7.49 6.52 -6.02
C GLN A 86 7.76 7.85 -5.32
N SER A 87 6.81 8.30 -4.49
CA SER A 87 6.93 9.57 -3.77
C SER A 87 7.28 9.35 -2.30
N LEU A 88 8.28 10.09 -1.81
CA LEU A 88 8.64 10.12 -0.40
C LEU A 88 8.85 11.57 0.05
N GLY A 89 8.11 12.01 1.06
CA GLY A 89 8.21 13.38 1.58
C GLY A 89 7.92 14.47 0.52
N GLY A 90 7.03 14.20 -0.45
CA GLY A 90 6.69 15.12 -1.55
C GLY A 90 7.70 15.15 -2.70
N ARG A 91 8.77 14.36 -2.63
CA ARG A 91 9.77 14.23 -3.70
C ARG A 91 9.51 12.95 -4.49
N THR A 92 9.69 13.02 -5.81
CA THR A 92 9.52 11.87 -6.70
C THR A 92 10.83 11.09 -6.81
N GLY A 93 10.74 9.75 -6.85
CA GLY A 93 11.90 8.88 -6.93
C GLY A 93 11.52 7.48 -7.39
N TYR A 94 12.36 6.55 -7.01
CA TYR A 94 12.26 5.13 -7.37
C TYR A 94 12.37 4.26 -6.11
N LEU A 95 11.64 3.13 -6.06
CA LEU A 95 12.02 2.03 -5.18
C LEU A 95 12.98 1.11 -5.93
N VAL A 96 14.10 0.79 -5.30
CA VAL A 96 15.16 -0.04 -5.90
C VAL A 96 15.00 -1.48 -5.43
N TYR A 97 14.75 -2.37 -6.38
CA TYR A 97 14.70 -3.81 -6.19
C TYR A 97 15.90 -4.45 -6.83
N THR A 98 16.62 -5.32 -6.13
CA THR A 98 17.72 -6.08 -6.70
C THR A 98 17.45 -7.57 -6.48
N ALA A 99 17.62 -8.39 -7.52
CA ALA A 99 17.51 -9.82 -7.38
C ALA A 99 18.63 -10.35 -6.49
N TYR A 100 18.27 -11.20 -5.53
CA TYR A 100 19.18 -11.86 -4.61
C TYR A 100 19.04 -13.36 -4.76
N ARG A 101 20.13 -14.04 -5.12
CA ARG A 101 20.16 -15.48 -5.26
C ARG A 101 20.13 -16.14 -3.89
N ILE A 102 19.24 -17.08 -3.68
CA ILE A 102 19.01 -17.78 -2.41
C ILE A 102 19.91 -19.02 -2.32
N GLY A 103 20.90 -18.99 -1.43
CA GLY A 103 21.80 -20.10 -1.19
C GLY A 103 22.55 -20.56 -2.44
N ARG A 104 22.55 -21.85 -2.67
CA ARG A 104 23.10 -22.51 -3.87
C ARG A 104 22.01 -22.89 -4.88
N THR A 105 20.79 -22.39 -4.70
CA THR A 105 19.65 -22.67 -5.58
C THR A 105 19.66 -21.71 -6.78
N ASP A 106 18.84 -22.01 -7.80
CA ASP A 106 18.60 -21.09 -8.91
C ASP A 106 17.48 -20.08 -8.59
N ARG A 107 16.88 -20.19 -7.38
CA ARG A 107 15.81 -19.29 -6.92
C ARG A 107 16.36 -17.94 -6.50
N HIS A 108 15.60 -16.90 -6.82
CA HIS A 108 15.91 -15.53 -6.46
C HIS A 108 14.72 -14.88 -5.75
N ILE A 109 15.00 -13.88 -4.93
CA ILE A 109 13.99 -13.00 -4.36
C ILE A 109 14.34 -11.55 -4.72
N LEU A 110 13.31 -10.74 -5.03
CA LEU A 110 13.50 -9.30 -5.20
C LEU A 110 13.64 -8.64 -3.82
N VAL A 111 14.82 -8.13 -3.52
CA VAL A 111 15.07 -7.35 -2.31
C VAL A 111 14.80 -5.89 -2.59
N ASN A 112 13.76 -5.34 -1.96
CA ASN A 112 13.51 -3.91 -1.96
C ASN A 112 14.53 -3.23 -1.03
N ARG A 113 15.47 -2.52 -1.63
CA ARG A 113 16.58 -1.87 -0.92
C ARG A 113 16.26 -0.45 -0.45
N GLY A 114 15.07 0.05 -0.78
CA GLY A 114 14.62 1.38 -0.37
C GLY A 114 14.41 2.35 -1.51
N TRP A 115 14.13 3.58 -1.13
CA TRP A 115 13.81 4.67 -2.03
C TRP A 115 15.04 5.53 -2.34
N VAL A 116 15.15 5.95 -3.59
CA VAL A 116 16.16 6.89 -4.07
C VAL A 116 15.48 8.02 -4.84
N GLU A 117 15.92 9.26 -4.63
CA GLU A 117 15.37 10.43 -5.33
C GLU A 117 15.70 10.38 -6.83
N ALA A 118 14.74 10.73 -7.65
CA ALA A 118 14.95 10.88 -9.09
C ALA A 118 15.76 12.14 -9.39
N ASN A 119 16.65 12.07 -10.37
CA ASN A 119 17.31 13.26 -10.89
C ASN A 119 16.29 14.21 -11.53
N ALA A 120 16.59 15.51 -11.55
CA ALA A 120 15.79 16.51 -12.25
C ALA A 120 15.63 16.14 -13.74
N ASN A 121 16.68 15.61 -14.35
CA ASN A 121 16.61 14.97 -15.67
C ASN A 121 16.28 13.49 -15.51
N ARG A 122 15.04 13.11 -15.84
CA ARG A 122 14.53 11.73 -15.71
C ARG A 122 15.20 10.70 -16.64
N TYR A 123 15.95 11.17 -17.64
CA TYR A 123 16.76 10.29 -18.49
C TYR A 123 18.09 9.90 -17.85
N GLN A 124 18.47 10.57 -16.76
CA GLN A 124 19.67 10.24 -16.00
C GLN A 124 19.27 9.52 -14.71
N LEU A 125 19.70 8.26 -14.59
CA LEU A 125 19.45 7.49 -13.37
C LEU A 125 20.22 8.09 -12.19
N PRO A 126 19.67 8.03 -10.97
CA PRO A 126 20.43 8.28 -9.76
C PRO A 126 21.57 7.26 -9.62
N LYS A 127 22.57 7.58 -8.82
CA LYS A 127 23.67 6.65 -8.56
C LYS A 127 23.14 5.46 -7.75
N ILE A 128 23.10 4.29 -8.37
CA ILE A 128 22.64 3.03 -7.77
C ILE A 128 23.84 2.07 -7.78
N ASP A 129 24.25 1.62 -6.58
CA ASP A 129 25.14 0.47 -6.48
C ASP A 129 24.35 -0.79 -6.83
N THR A 130 24.63 -1.36 -8.00
CA THR A 130 23.89 -2.50 -8.54
C THR A 130 24.27 -3.83 -7.87
N ASN A 131 25.47 -3.92 -7.32
CA ASN A 131 26.02 -5.18 -6.77
C ASN A 131 26.66 -4.99 -5.39
N PRO A 132 25.88 -4.63 -4.35
CA PRO A 132 26.43 -4.49 -3.01
C PRO A 132 26.89 -5.84 -2.48
N ILE A 133 28.03 -5.87 -1.83
CA ILE A 133 28.58 -7.08 -1.22
C ILE A 133 27.77 -7.37 0.05
N SER A 134 26.98 -8.44 0.04
CA SER A 134 26.22 -8.90 1.20
C SER A 134 26.04 -10.42 1.12
N PRO A 135 26.79 -11.21 1.90
CA PRO A 135 26.69 -12.67 1.88
C PRO A 135 25.41 -13.21 2.49
N ASN A 136 24.69 -12.37 3.19
CA ASN A 136 23.37 -12.65 3.74
C ASN A 136 22.46 -11.44 3.57
N VAL A 137 21.17 -11.70 3.59
CA VAL A 137 20.13 -10.68 3.57
C VAL A 137 19.07 -11.03 4.60
N THR A 138 18.63 -10.02 5.35
CA THR A 138 17.54 -10.13 6.32
C THR A 138 16.54 -9.02 6.05
N GLY A 139 15.28 -9.32 6.21
CA GLY A 139 14.21 -8.33 6.00
C GLY A 139 12.83 -8.91 6.24
N ARG A 140 11.82 -8.20 5.80
CA ARG A 140 10.42 -8.59 5.96
C ARG A 140 9.82 -8.96 4.63
N LEU A 141 9.16 -10.12 4.55
CA LEU A 141 8.42 -10.54 3.36
C LEU A 141 7.24 -9.60 3.12
N SER A 142 7.12 -9.12 1.89
CA SER A 142 6.07 -8.16 1.52
C SER A 142 5.65 -8.34 0.07
N THR A 143 4.40 -8.04 -0.19
CA THR A 143 3.94 -7.78 -1.56
C THR A 143 4.43 -6.40 -2.00
N PRO A 144 4.72 -6.20 -3.29
CA PRO A 144 4.99 -4.87 -3.83
C PRO A 144 3.85 -3.90 -3.54
N PRO A 145 4.09 -2.57 -3.60
CA PRO A 145 3.02 -1.60 -3.51
C PRO A 145 1.91 -1.92 -4.52
N SER A 146 0.65 -1.79 -4.09
CA SER A 146 -0.49 -1.93 -5.00
C SER A 146 -0.41 -0.90 -6.12
N GLU A 147 -0.75 -1.33 -7.31
CA GLU A 147 -0.80 -0.46 -8.49
C GLU A 147 -1.75 0.71 -8.23
N GLY A 148 -1.30 1.93 -8.59
CA GLY A 148 -2.19 3.05 -8.84
C GLY A 148 -3.03 2.81 -10.10
N ILE A 149 -3.71 3.82 -10.61
CA ILE A 149 -4.41 3.75 -11.89
C ILE A 149 -3.35 3.47 -12.98
N SER A 150 -3.36 2.25 -13.52
CA SER A 150 -2.47 1.86 -14.62
C SER A 150 -3.00 2.49 -15.91
N LEU A 151 -2.19 3.34 -16.53
CA LEU A 151 -2.46 3.82 -17.90
C LEU A 151 -2.01 2.75 -18.90
N ALA A 152 -2.63 2.74 -20.09
CA ALA A 152 -2.22 1.85 -21.17
C ALA A 152 -0.72 2.00 -21.44
N GLY A 153 0.04 0.89 -21.42
CA GLY A 153 1.50 0.89 -21.54
C GLY A 153 2.28 0.75 -20.22
N ALA A 154 1.60 0.62 -19.08
CA ALA A 154 2.24 0.45 -17.76
C ALA A 154 2.97 -0.90 -17.58
N ASP A 155 2.83 -1.82 -18.51
CA ASP A 155 3.50 -3.13 -18.48
C ASP A 155 4.91 -3.10 -19.09
N MET A 156 5.41 -1.92 -19.46
CA MET A 156 6.74 -1.80 -20.05
C MET A 156 7.84 -2.05 -19.03
N ILE A 157 8.66 -3.04 -19.31
CA ILE A 157 9.97 -3.26 -18.68
C ILE A 157 11.00 -2.63 -19.62
N GLU A 158 11.57 -1.51 -19.22
CA GLU A 158 12.52 -0.74 -20.02
C GLU A 158 13.94 -0.95 -19.52
N SER A 159 14.84 -1.43 -20.41
CA SER A 159 16.25 -1.54 -20.07
C SER A 159 16.91 -0.16 -20.08
N MET A 160 17.50 0.22 -18.95
CA MET A 160 18.24 1.47 -18.78
C MET A 160 19.76 1.28 -18.92
N GLY A 161 20.20 0.05 -19.28
CA GLY A 161 21.61 -0.33 -19.31
C GLY A 161 22.17 -0.70 -17.94
N GLN A 162 23.40 -1.23 -17.91
CA GLN A 162 24.14 -1.61 -16.68
C GLN A 162 23.34 -2.57 -15.74
N GLY A 163 22.46 -3.41 -16.30
CA GLY A 163 21.65 -4.34 -15.50
C GLY A 163 20.47 -3.69 -14.77
N ILE A 164 20.13 -2.43 -15.11
CA ILE A 164 19.02 -1.70 -14.51
C ILE A 164 17.81 -1.70 -15.45
N TRP A 165 16.66 -2.02 -14.88
CA TRP A 165 15.37 -2.11 -15.57
C TRP A 165 14.35 -1.18 -14.90
N ARG A 166 13.78 -0.26 -15.66
CA ARG A 166 12.72 0.63 -15.19
C ARG A 166 11.37 -0.01 -15.40
N VAL A 167 10.55 -0.04 -14.34
CA VAL A 167 9.21 -0.64 -14.34
C VAL A 167 8.20 0.29 -13.70
N GLN A 168 6.94 0.24 -14.14
CA GLN A 168 5.83 0.96 -13.53
C GLN A 168 5.11 0.12 -12.46
N LYS A 169 5.26 -1.21 -12.52
CA LYS A 169 4.78 -2.18 -11.53
C LYS A 169 5.79 -3.30 -11.36
N ILE A 170 5.77 -3.96 -10.21
CA ILE A 170 6.52 -5.19 -10.00
C ILE A 170 5.62 -6.36 -10.39
N ASP A 171 5.88 -6.89 -11.56
CA ASP A 171 5.28 -8.12 -12.06
C ASP A 171 6.36 -9.21 -12.03
N PHE A 172 6.23 -10.18 -11.13
CA PHE A 172 7.26 -11.19 -10.89
C PHE A 172 7.45 -12.11 -12.11
N ASP A 173 6.38 -12.47 -12.81
CA ASP A 173 6.45 -13.37 -13.96
C ASP A 173 7.10 -12.65 -15.17
N ALA A 174 6.71 -11.42 -15.42
CA ALA A 174 7.30 -10.60 -16.46
C ALA A 174 8.79 -10.31 -16.17
N LEU A 175 9.14 -9.97 -14.92
CA LEU A 175 10.53 -9.75 -14.51
C LEU A 175 11.35 -11.05 -14.54
N SER A 176 10.80 -12.18 -14.09
CA SER A 176 11.44 -13.49 -14.17
C SER A 176 11.84 -13.81 -15.61
N SER A 177 10.91 -13.58 -16.55
CA SER A 177 11.14 -13.80 -17.98
C SER A 177 12.15 -12.82 -18.59
N ALA A 178 12.06 -11.53 -18.26
CA ALA A 178 12.95 -10.49 -18.81
C ALA A 178 14.39 -10.61 -18.30
N LEU A 179 14.58 -11.10 -17.07
CA LEU A 179 15.88 -11.26 -16.41
C LEU A 179 16.46 -12.67 -16.57
N ASP A 180 15.71 -13.60 -17.14
CA ASP A 180 16.06 -15.03 -17.24
C ASP A 180 16.51 -15.61 -15.90
N ILE A 181 15.67 -15.43 -14.86
CA ILE A 181 15.89 -15.91 -13.50
C ILE A 181 14.61 -16.47 -12.90
N ASP A 182 14.73 -17.44 -11.99
CA ASP A 182 13.59 -17.97 -11.24
C ASP A 182 13.29 -17.09 -10.01
N LEU A 183 12.30 -16.18 -10.12
CA LEU A 183 11.86 -15.30 -9.05
C LEU A 183 10.78 -15.95 -8.16
N LEU A 184 10.91 -15.74 -6.85
CA LEU A 184 9.79 -15.93 -5.92
C LEU A 184 8.76 -14.82 -6.11
N SER A 185 7.47 -15.16 -6.06
CA SER A 185 6.36 -14.19 -6.26
C SER A 185 6.11 -13.31 -5.03
N ILE A 186 7.18 -12.90 -4.35
CA ILE A 186 7.19 -12.04 -3.18
C ILE A 186 8.48 -11.22 -3.16
N SER A 187 8.48 -10.11 -2.45
CA SER A 187 9.68 -9.30 -2.21
C SER A 187 10.11 -9.34 -0.75
N LEU A 188 11.37 -9.01 -0.50
CA LEU A 188 11.94 -8.81 0.83
C LEU A 188 12.21 -7.32 1.03
N LEU A 189 11.55 -6.68 1.99
CA LEU A 189 11.92 -5.34 2.45
C LEU A 189 13.18 -5.43 3.26
N LEU A 190 14.28 -4.91 2.74
CA LEU A 190 15.60 -4.99 3.37
C LEU A 190 15.58 -4.35 4.76
N ASP A 191 16.07 -5.05 5.77
CA ASP A 191 16.16 -4.53 7.13
C ASP A 191 16.99 -3.24 7.18
N ASN A 192 16.62 -2.31 8.07
CA ASN A 192 17.25 -1.00 8.18
C ASN A 192 18.75 -1.06 8.56
N GLU A 193 19.15 -2.12 9.25
CA GLU A 193 20.55 -2.32 9.68
C GLU A 193 21.41 -3.00 8.60
N MET A 194 20.79 -3.59 7.58
CA MET A 194 21.50 -4.27 6.51
C MET A 194 22.21 -3.29 5.57
N PRO A 195 23.45 -3.59 5.13
CA PRO A 195 24.19 -2.75 4.20
C PRO A 195 23.57 -2.72 2.81
N GLY A 196 23.98 -1.75 1.99
CA GLY A 196 23.59 -1.64 0.59
C GLY A 196 22.16 -1.14 0.36
N GLY A 197 21.48 -0.64 1.40
CA GLY A 197 20.16 -0.05 1.29
C GLY A 197 20.16 1.45 1.04
N PHE A 198 19.05 1.96 0.55
CA PHE A 198 18.75 3.38 0.36
C PHE A 198 17.86 3.91 1.48
N VAL A 199 17.08 4.96 1.25
CA VAL A 199 16.14 5.46 2.26
C VAL A 199 15.04 4.43 2.50
N ARG A 200 14.98 3.90 3.71
CA ARG A 200 14.05 2.85 4.13
C ARG A 200 13.15 3.37 5.23
N ASN A 201 11.88 3.51 4.91
CA ASN A 201 10.81 3.83 5.86
C ASN A 201 9.67 2.85 5.60
N TRP A 202 9.84 1.61 6.08
CA TRP A 202 8.90 0.53 5.83
C TRP A 202 7.63 0.73 6.64
N GLN A 203 6.72 1.52 6.10
CA GLN A 203 5.36 1.57 6.62
C GLN A 203 4.51 0.53 5.87
N PRO A 204 3.65 -0.21 6.57
CA PRO A 204 2.74 -1.13 5.92
C PRO A 204 1.90 -0.37 4.89
N PRO A 205 1.95 -0.75 3.60
CA PRO A 205 1.29 0.01 2.55
C PRO A 205 -0.22 0.06 2.77
N GLY A 206 -0.79 1.28 2.71
CA GLY A 206 -2.22 1.49 2.71
C GLY A 206 -2.96 1.19 4.02
N LEU A 207 -2.26 0.95 5.14
CA LEU A 207 -2.85 0.62 6.44
C LEU A 207 -3.16 1.84 7.33
N ASP A 208 -3.08 3.07 6.80
CA ASP A 208 -3.50 4.26 7.55
C ASP A 208 -5.04 4.23 7.76
N ALA A 209 -5.45 3.91 9.00
CA ALA A 209 -6.83 3.91 9.41
C ALA A 209 -7.35 5.32 9.78
N ASN A 210 -6.46 6.29 10.04
CA ASN A 210 -6.83 7.59 10.61
C ASN A 210 -7.68 8.41 9.64
N ARG A 211 -7.40 8.35 8.35
CA ARG A 211 -8.23 9.01 7.33
C ARG A 211 -9.68 8.55 7.38
N HIS A 212 -9.91 7.25 7.55
CA HIS A 212 -11.26 6.68 7.62
C HIS A 212 -11.98 7.10 8.90
N PHE A 213 -11.29 7.21 10.04
CA PHE A 213 -11.88 7.77 11.26
C PHE A 213 -12.26 9.24 11.08
N GLY A 214 -11.42 10.04 10.43
CA GLY A 214 -11.74 11.44 10.10
C GLY A 214 -12.99 11.56 9.24
N TYR A 215 -13.12 10.74 8.20
CA TYR A 215 -14.31 10.71 7.35
C TYR A 215 -15.55 10.19 8.08
N ALA A 216 -15.42 9.16 8.94
CA ALA A 216 -16.53 8.68 9.75
C ALA A 216 -17.08 9.80 10.65
N PHE A 217 -16.18 10.54 11.32
CA PHE A 217 -16.56 11.69 12.14
C PHE A 217 -17.34 12.74 11.33
N GLN A 218 -16.85 13.08 10.12
CA GLN A 218 -17.54 14.04 9.25
C GLN A 218 -18.95 13.57 8.86
N TRP A 219 -19.12 12.30 8.50
CA TRP A 219 -20.42 11.74 8.15
C TRP A 219 -21.40 11.75 9.31
N PHE A 220 -20.96 11.38 10.53
CA PHE A 220 -21.81 11.44 11.71
C PHE A 220 -22.16 12.87 12.12
N ALA A 221 -21.23 13.82 11.99
CA ALA A 221 -21.49 15.23 12.25
C ALA A 221 -22.54 15.81 11.27
N LEU A 222 -22.45 15.45 9.98
CA LEU A 222 -23.45 15.81 8.96
C LEU A 222 -24.82 15.17 9.26
N ALA A 223 -24.84 13.89 9.65
CA ALA A 223 -26.07 13.21 10.05
C ALA A 223 -26.75 13.92 11.21
N LEU A 224 -26.01 14.28 12.24
CA LEU A 224 -26.52 15.02 13.40
C LEU A 224 -27.05 16.41 13.00
N ALA A 225 -26.31 17.15 12.18
CA ALA A 225 -26.72 18.46 11.71
C ALA A 225 -28.06 18.40 10.92
N VAL A 226 -28.18 17.46 9.97
CA VAL A 226 -29.39 17.28 9.19
C VAL A 226 -30.57 16.87 10.08
N ALA A 227 -30.35 15.97 11.03
CA ALA A 227 -31.40 15.55 11.97
C ALA A 227 -31.91 16.73 12.81
N LEU A 228 -31.00 17.52 13.40
CA LEU A 228 -31.35 18.70 14.20
C LEU A 228 -32.10 19.75 13.39
N ILE A 229 -31.64 20.05 12.17
CA ILE A 229 -32.32 21.01 11.26
C ILE A 229 -33.72 20.50 10.91
N SER A 230 -33.87 19.23 10.53
CA SER A 230 -35.13 18.63 10.13
C SER A 230 -36.16 18.67 11.26
N VAL A 231 -35.75 18.27 12.47
CA VAL A 231 -36.59 18.32 13.66
C VAL A 231 -36.93 19.78 14.04
N GLY A 232 -35.95 20.67 14.00
CA GLY A 232 -36.15 22.11 14.32
C GLY A 232 -37.16 22.78 13.39
N LEU A 233 -37.04 22.53 12.08
CA LEU A 233 -38.01 23.04 11.07
C LEU A 233 -39.42 22.47 11.29
N PHE A 234 -39.52 21.17 11.58
CA PHE A 234 -40.81 20.52 11.85
C PHE A 234 -41.46 21.10 13.12
N VAL A 235 -40.75 21.22 14.23
CA VAL A 235 -41.30 21.78 15.47
C VAL A 235 -41.71 23.25 15.29
N ARG A 236 -40.89 24.06 14.60
CA ARG A 236 -41.21 25.46 14.33
C ARG A 236 -42.51 25.61 13.49
N SER A 237 -42.64 24.73 12.51
CA SER A 237 -43.85 24.74 11.65
C SER A 237 -45.13 24.34 12.39
N MET A 238 -45.03 23.47 13.40
CA MET A 238 -46.18 23.09 14.24
C MET A 238 -46.63 24.22 15.20
N LYS A 239 -45.69 25.04 15.67
CA LYS A 239 -45.97 26.20 16.52
C LYS A 239 -46.71 27.30 15.76
N GLN A 240 -46.43 27.50 14.49
CA GLN A 240 -47.08 28.50 13.64
C GLN A 240 -48.54 28.16 13.32
N GLU A 241 -48.98 26.89 13.37
CA GLU A 241 -50.38 26.51 13.19
C GLU A 241 -51.22 26.70 14.47
N ARG A 242 -50.59 26.85 15.62
CA ARG A 242 -51.30 27.00 16.91
C ARG A 242 -51.45 28.47 17.33
N SER A 243 -50.82 29.38 16.60
CA SER A 243 -50.91 30.83 16.81
C SER A 243 -51.84 31.49 15.79
#